data_9d510708d03367efc3b2b5f7d6fa44ae
#
_entry.id   9d510708d03367efc3b2b5f7d6fa44ae
#
_cell.length_a   1.000
_cell.length_b   1.000
_cell.length_c   1.000
_cell.angle_alpha   90.00
_cell.angle_beta   90.00
_cell.angle_gamma   90.00
#
_symmetry.space_group_name_H-M   'P 1'
#
loop_
_entity.id
_entity.type
_entity.pdbx_description
1 polymer ?
#
loop_
_entity_poly.entity_id
_entity_poly.type
_entity_poly.pdbx_seq_one_letter_code
_entity_poly.pdbx_strand_id
1 'polypeptide(L)'
;MSLLAVPNFSEGRDTSVIAAIRAALDADRGLLDRHSDPEHNRTVYTLAGEGRALEERLAAGASVAIEQIDMRRQRGLHPCIGALDVCPLVWLDIEGREPARARARSVGERIGSLGVPVFLYGELASSEERQERAFFREGGLTALRQRMKAGELAPDMGPEIPHLSAGATLVTARPPLAAFNIELDTGDAVVAQRVAAAVREAGGGPPGVRAIGLPLEGGRSQVSTNVHDPIAVPLRMVVARVTELAAEQGARPVEAEIVGLVPAAALQGFPQDLPIRDFDPERHVIERRLSPTR
;
A
#
# COMPACT_ATOMS: atom_id res chain seq x y z
N MET A 1 -4.12 21.34 9.46
CA MET A 1 -5.04 20.21 9.18
C MET A 1 -4.18 18.96 9.05
N SER A 2 -4.42 17.99 9.92
CA SER A 2 -3.60 16.78 9.99
C SER A 2 -3.95 15.84 8.84
N LEU A 3 -2.93 15.39 8.12
CA LEU A 3 -3.01 14.37 7.07
C LEU A 3 -2.33 13.10 7.58
N LEU A 4 -2.73 11.95 7.01
CA LEU A 4 -1.91 10.76 7.11
C LEU A 4 -1.04 10.63 5.87
N ALA A 5 0.13 10.03 6.03
CA ALA A 5 0.94 9.50 4.92
C ALA A 5 1.18 8.01 5.17
N VAL A 6 1.10 7.23 4.10
CA VAL A 6 1.24 5.76 4.19
C VAL A 6 2.31 5.27 3.20
N PRO A 7 3.59 5.72 3.36
CA PRO A 7 4.67 5.29 2.48
C PRO A 7 4.95 3.80 2.62
N ASN A 8 5.19 3.15 1.47
CA ASN A 8 5.47 1.73 1.35
C ASN A 8 6.87 1.52 0.77
N PHE A 9 7.70 0.80 1.48
CA PHE A 9 9.08 0.52 1.11
C PHE A 9 9.27 -0.95 0.74
N SER A 10 10.10 -1.21 -0.27
CA SER A 10 10.38 -2.55 -0.77
C SER A 10 11.50 -3.25 0.02
N GLU A 11 11.35 -3.25 1.34
CA GLU A 11 12.18 -3.95 2.30
C GLU A 11 11.34 -4.41 3.50
N GLY A 12 11.36 -5.68 3.81
CA GLY A 12 10.62 -6.29 4.92
C GLY A 12 11.44 -7.27 5.74
N ARG A 13 12.73 -7.45 5.41
CA ARG A 13 13.63 -8.46 5.99
C ARG A 13 14.80 -7.87 6.75
N ASP A 14 15.49 -6.89 6.16
CA ASP A 14 16.62 -6.23 6.80
C ASP A 14 16.14 -5.25 7.87
N THR A 15 16.22 -5.70 9.13
CA THR A 15 15.77 -4.90 10.28
C THR A 15 16.57 -3.62 10.47
N SER A 16 17.82 -3.56 9.98
CA SER A 16 18.66 -2.36 10.05
C SER A 16 18.18 -1.29 9.07
N VAL A 17 17.87 -1.67 7.85
CA VAL A 17 17.28 -0.79 6.84
C VAL A 17 15.88 -0.29 7.28
N ILE A 18 15.04 -1.20 7.78
CA ILE A 18 13.72 -0.87 8.33
C ILE A 18 13.86 0.15 9.48
N ALA A 19 14.81 -0.06 10.39
CA ALA A 19 15.06 0.85 11.51
C ALA A 19 15.58 2.23 11.05
N ALA A 20 16.46 2.27 10.06
CA ALA A 20 17.00 3.51 9.49
C ALA A 20 15.89 4.35 8.82
N ILE A 21 15.02 3.71 8.01
CA ILE A 21 13.85 4.37 7.40
C ILE A 21 12.92 4.89 8.49
N ARG A 22 12.63 4.07 9.52
CA ARG A 22 11.80 4.49 10.65
C ARG A 22 12.36 5.73 11.32
N ALA A 23 13.66 5.76 11.62
CA ALA A 23 14.29 6.90 12.28
C ALA A 23 14.16 8.18 11.46
N ALA A 24 14.32 8.12 10.13
CA ALA A 24 14.14 9.25 9.24
C ALA A 24 12.68 9.74 9.18
N LEU A 25 11.71 8.82 9.23
CA LEU A 25 10.29 9.13 9.20
C LEU A 25 9.75 9.66 10.54
N ASP A 26 10.35 9.31 11.67
CA ASP A 26 9.81 9.56 13.03
C ASP A 26 10.47 10.76 13.75
N ALA A 27 11.14 11.64 13.01
CA ALA A 27 11.87 12.77 13.59
C ALA A 27 11.03 13.63 14.57
N ASP A 28 9.71 13.78 14.31
CA ASP A 28 8.80 14.59 15.11
C ASP A 28 7.76 13.75 15.89
N ARG A 29 8.04 12.46 16.11
CA ARG A 29 7.13 11.53 16.83
C ARG A 29 5.73 11.40 16.23
N GLY A 30 5.59 11.55 14.90
CA GLY A 30 4.32 11.41 14.20
C GLY A 30 4.11 10.04 13.57
N LEU A 31 4.96 9.05 13.87
CA LEU A 31 4.79 7.68 13.42
C LEU A 31 3.69 6.99 14.24
N LEU A 32 2.62 6.61 13.55
CA LEU A 32 1.47 5.94 14.16
C LEU A 32 1.60 4.42 14.11
N ASP A 33 2.12 3.88 13.00
CA ASP A 33 2.23 2.44 12.79
C ASP A 33 3.39 2.07 11.87
N ARG A 34 3.86 0.82 12.02
CA ARG A 34 4.77 0.13 11.12
C ARG A 34 4.35 -1.32 10.97
N HIS A 35 4.03 -1.70 9.76
CA HIS A 35 3.76 -3.08 9.36
C HIS A 35 4.87 -3.59 8.45
N SER A 36 5.56 -4.67 8.82
CA SER A 36 6.65 -5.27 8.03
C SER A 36 6.34 -6.72 7.72
N ASP A 37 6.45 -7.09 6.45
CA ASP A 37 6.16 -8.42 5.94
C ASP A 37 7.39 -8.97 5.18
N PRO A 38 8.06 -10.01 5.70
CA PRO A 38 9.23 -10.60 5.06
C PRO A 38 8.90 -11.44 3.80
N GLU A 39 7.70 -12.01 3.66
CA GLU A 39 7.31 -12.76 2.45
C GLU A 39 7.04 -11.79 1.28
N HIS A 40 6.29 -10.75 1.54
CA HIS A 40 6.09 -9.66 0.59
C HIS A 40 7.35 -8.83 0.38
N ASN A 41 8.33 -8.94 1.29
CA ASN A 41 9.53 -8.11 1.38
C ASN A 41 9.20 -6.62 1.29
N ARG A 42 8.33 -6.17 2.21
CA ARG A 42 7.73 -4.84 2.21
C ARG A 42 7.49 -4.34 3.62
N THR A 43 7.71 -3.04 3.82
CA THR A 43 7.31 -2.33 5.05
C THR A 43 6.41 -1.15 4.70
N VAL A 44 5.30 -1.05 5.42
CA VAL A 44 4.36 0.08 5.37
C VAL A 44 4.49 0.86 6.67
N TYR A 45 4.66 2.18 6.55
CA TYR A 45 4.59 3.08 7.69
C TYR A 45 3.33 3.94 7.57
N THR A 46 2.73 4.27 8.70
CA THR A 46 1.65 5.25 8.77
C THR A 46 2.09 6.41 9.65
N LEU A 47 2.08 7.60 9.08
CA LEU A 47 2.47 8.83 9.76
C LEU A 47 1.30 9.80 9.83
N ALA A 48 1.16 10.52 10.94
CA ALA A 48 0.37 11.73 11.00
C ALA A 48 1.29 12.95 10.93
N GLY A 49 0.82 14.01 10.32
CA GLY A 49 1.58 15.26 10.25
C GLY A 49 0.89 16.35 9.46
N GLU A 50 1.47 17.52 9.49
CA GLU A 50 0.96 18.71 8.83
C GLU A 50 2.05 19.40 8.01
N GLY A 51 1.61 20.06 6.95
CA GLY A 51 2.41 21.02 6.21
C GLY A 51 3.77 20.47 5.74
N ARG A 52 4.76 21.33 5.77
CA ARG A 52 6.10 21.09 5.26
C ARG A 52 6.88 20.03 6.07
N ALA A 53 6.64 19.93 7.38
CA ALA A 53 7.32 18.97 8.23
C ALA A 53 7.03 17.52 7.78
N LEU A 54 5.77 17.19 7.42
CA LEU A 54 5.43 15.87 6.88
C LEU A 54 6.16 15.58 5.56
N GLU A 55 6.23 16.58 4.66
CA GLU A 55 6.94 16.43 3.38
C GLU A 55 8.44 16.18 3.58
N GLU A 56 9.09 16.90 4.51
CA GLU A 56 10.51 16.73 4.84
C GLU A 56 10.81 15.34 5.41
N ARG A 57 9.96 14.84 6.29
CA ARG A 57 10.07 13.47 6.84
C ARG A 57 9.93 12.41 5.74
N LEU A 58 8.96 12.56 4.83
CA LEU A 58 8.78 11.62 3.71
C LEU A 58 9.98 11.65 2.76
N ALA A 59 10.52 12.83 2.46
CA ALA A 59 11.74 12.97 1.65
C ALA A 59 12.96 12.36 2.34
N ALA A 60 13.11 12.53 3.66
CA ALA A 60 14.18 11.90 4.44
C ALA A 60 14.09 10.37 4.41
N GLY A 61 12.89 9.80 4.62
CA GLY A 61 12.66 8.37 4.49
C GLY A 61 12.94 7.85 3.08
N ALA A 62 12.57 8.62 2.04
CA ALA A 62 12.87 8.30 0.65
C ALA A 62 14.39 8.29 0.38
N SER A 63 15.14 9.28 0.90
CA SER A 63 16.62 9.34 0.77
C SER A 63 17.27 8.08 1.35
N VAL A 64 16.90 7.69 2.57
CA VAL A 64 17.41 6.47 3.19
C VAL A 64 17.10 5.23 2.36
N ALA A 65 15.87 5.12 1.83
CA ALA A 65 15.48 4.00 1.00
C ALA A 65 16.28 3.94 -0.32
N ILE A 66 16.50 5.08 -0.97
CA ILE A 66 17.30 5.19 -2.21
C ILE A 66 18.74 4.71 -1.98
N GLU A 67 19.31 5.03 -0.82
CA GLU A 67 20.68 4.66 -0.47
C GLU A 67 20.83 3.19 -0.08
N GLN A 68 19.84 2.60 0.60
CA GLN A 68 19.98 1.31 1.25
C GLN A 68 19.23 0.16 0.57
N ILE A 69 18.21 0.44 -0.27
CA ILE A 69 17.44 -0.60 -0.95
C ILE A 69 17.88 -0.71 -2.42
N ASP A 70 18.31 -1.91 -2.81
CA ASP A 70 18.66 -2.20 -4.20
C ASP A 70 17.58 -3.05 -4.88
N MET A 71 16.73 -2.41 -5.68
CA MET A 71 15.64 -3.05 -6.43
C MET A 71 16.09 -4.14 -7.42
N ARG A 72 17.37 -4.17 -7.80
CA ARG A 72 17.94 -5.24 -8.65
C ARG A 72 18.02 -6.57 -7.88
N ARG A 73 18.08 -6.50 -6.55
CA ARG A 73 18.16 -7.65 -5.62
C ARG A 73 16.83 -7.92 -4.92
N GLN A 74 15.88 -7.02 -5.04
CA GLN A 74 14.57 -7.18 -4.38
C GLN A 74 13.90 -8.49 -4.84
N ARG A 75 13.44 -9.29 -3.87
CA ARG A 75 12.70 -10.54 -4.04
C ARG A 75 11.59 -10.58 -3.01
N GLY A 76 10.37 -10.38 -3.44
CA GLY A 76 9.16 -10.42 -2.61
C GLY A 76 7.96 -10.83 -3.46
N LEU A 77 6.91 -11.31 -2.83
CA LEU A 77 5.68 -11.73 -3.50
C LEU A 77 4.87 -10.52 -4.02
N HIS A 78 5.01 -9.35 -3.35
CA HIS A 78 4.25 -8.16 -3.72
C HIS A 78 4.88 -7.43 -4.91
N PRO A 79 4.09 -7.11 -5.96
CA PRO A 79 4.58 -6.33 -7.11
C PRO A 79 5.04 -4.93 -6.67
N CYS A 80 6.24 -4.53 -7.07
CA CYS A 80 6.81 -3.22 -6.76
C CYS A 80 7.73 -2.74 -7.89
N ILE A 81 7.94 -1.41 -7.97
CA ILE A 81 8.81 -0.76 -8.96
C ILE A 81 9.82 0.20 -8.35
N GLY A 82 9.82 0.37 -7.03
CA GLY A 82 10.71 1.29 -6.35
C GLY A 82 11.06 0.93 -4.93
N ALA A 83 12.20 1.45 -4.45
CA ALA A 83 12.64 1.35 -3.06
C ALA A 83 11.62 2.00 -2.11
N LEU A 84 11.21 3.24 -2.38
CA LEU A 84 9.92 3.78 -1.96
C LEU A 84 8.94 3.53 -3.12
N ASP A 85 8.13 2.49 -2.99
CA ASP A 85 7.26 2.04 -4.07
C ASP A 85 6.00 2.90 -4.21
N VAL A 86 5.31 3.19 -3.10
CA VAL A 86 4.09 4.02 -3.08
C VAL A 86 4.15 5.00 -1.92
N CYS A 87 3.78 6.25 -2.16
CA CYS A 87 3.68 7.29 -1.14
C CYS A 87 2.32 8.01 -1.21
N PRO A 88 1.24 7.45 -0.67
CA PRO A 88 -0.04 8.11 -0.64
C PRO A 88 -0.15 9.08 0.54
N LEU A 89 -0.69 10.28 0.27
CA LEU A 89 -1.20 11.22 1.26
C LEU A 89 -2.69 10.96 1.46
N VAL A 90 -3.15 10.90 2.71
CA VAL A 90 -4.52 10.48 3.04
C VAL A 90 -5.21 11.60 3.80
N TRP A 91 -6.32 12.10 3.25
CA TRP A 91 -7.22 13.01 3.98
C TRP A 91 -8.23 12.20 4.79
N LEU A 92 -8.63 12.73 5.93
CA LEU A 92 -9.57 12.07 6.85
C LEU A 92 -10.99 12.62 6.71
N ASP A 93 -11.13 13.82 6.15
CA ASP A 93 -12.38 14.52 5.87
C ASP A 93 -12.28 15.19 4.49
N ILE A 94 -13.42 15.60 3.93
CA ILE A 94 -13.48 16.15 2.58
C ILE A 94 -12.73 17.48 2.43
N GLU A 95 -12.64 18.26 3.49
CA GLU A 95 -11.92 19.54 3.52
C GLU A 95 -10.41 19.31 3.37
N GLY A 96 -9.91 18.16 3.81
CA GLY A 96 -8.52 17.73 3.66
C GLY A 96 -8.14 17.28 2.26
N ARG A 97 -9.10 17.07 1.34
CA ARG A 97 -8.82 16.51 0.00
C ARG A 97 -7.86 17.39 -0.82
N GLU A 98 -8.18 18.66 -1.03
CA GLU A 98 -7.31 19.55 -1.83
C GLU A 98 -5.96 19.81 -1.16
N PRO A 99 -5.87 20.07 0.17
CA PRO A 99 -4.61 20.07 0.87
C PRO A 99 -3.77 18.80 0.68
N ALA A 100 -4.36 17.60 0.76
CA ALA A 100 -3.66 16.35 0.52
C ALA A 100 -3.12 16.23 -0.91
N ARG A 101 -3.91 16.62 -1.91
CA ARG A 101 -3.51 16.64 -3.33
C ARG A 101 -2.31 17.58 -3.57
N ALA A 102 -2.36 18.78 -3.01
CA ALA A 102 -1.27 19.74 -3.10
C ALA A 102 0.01 19.20 -2.44
N ARG A 103 -0.10 18.64 -1.23
CA ARG A 103 1.02 18.05 -0.50
C ARG A 103 1.60 16.81 -1.21
N ALA A 104 0.77 15.97 -1.80
CA ALA A 104 1.24 14.82 -2.57
C ALA A 104 2.11 15.25 -3.76
N ARG A 105 1.72 16.33 -4.48
CA ARG A 105 2.55 16.89 -5.56
C ARG A 105 3.88 17.42 -5.03
N SER A 106 3.87 18.18 -3.94
CA SER A 106 5.10 18.71 -3.30
C SER A 106 6.03 17.56 -2.84
N VAL A 107 5.47 16.49 -2.26
CA VAL A 107 6.24 15.28 -1.90
C VAL A 107 6.83 14.62 -3.15
N GLY A 108 6.06 14.53 -4.24
CA GLY A 108 6.54 14.02 -5.52
C GLY A 108 7.71 14.81 -6.07
N GLU A 109 7.64 16.15 -6.04
CA GLU A 109 8.72 17.05 -6.46
C GLU A 109 10.00 16.83 -5.63
N ARG A 110 9.86 16.69 -4.31
CA ARG A 110 11.00 16.42 -3.41
C ARG A 110 11.65 15.07 -3.72
N ILE A 111 10.86 14.01 -3.92
CA ILE A 111 11.37 12.68 -4.29
C ILE A 111 12.03 12.74 -5.67
N GLY A 112 11.42 13.41 -6.63
CA GLY A 112 12.00 13.66 -7.96
C GLY A 112 13.36 14.34 -7.90
N SER A 113 13.52 15.31 -7.00
CA SER A 113 14.80 16.01 -6.75
C SER A 113 15.89 15.12 -6.15
N LEU A 114 15.54 13.97 -5.55
CA LEU A 114 16.48 12.94 -5.11
C LEU A 114 16.97 12.02 -6.25
N GLY A 115 16.56 12.27 -7.49
CA GLY A 115 16.98 11.52 -8.67
C GLY A 115 16.14 10.26 -8.95
N VAL A 116 14.95 10.16 -8.38
CA VAL A 116 14.00 9.05 -8.62
C VAL A 116 12.80 9.59 -9.41
N PRO A 117 12.45 8.98 -10.56
CA PRO A 117 11.24 9.37 -11.30
C PRO A 117 9.98 9.08 -10.48
N VAL A 118 9.05 10.00 -10.54
CA VAL A 118 7.78 9.94 -9.82
C VAL A 118 6.62 9.91 -10.81
N PHE A 119 5.70 8.99 -10.60
CA PHE A 119 4.43 8.91 -11.33
C PHE A 119 3.26 9.22 -10.41
N LEU A 120 2.39 10.10 -10.86
CA LEU A 120 1.14 10.41 -10.19
C LEU A 120 0.06 9.42 -10.62
N TYR A 121 -0.66 8.84 -9.65
CA TYR A 121 -1.73 7.88 -9.91
C TYR A 121 -3.00 8.18 -9.10
N GLY A 122 -4.05 7.38 -9.31
CA GLY A 122 -5.33 7.57 -8.61
C GLY A 122 -5.92 8.94 -8.91
N GLU A 123 -6.32 9.68 -7.89
CA GLU A 123 -6.89 11.03 -8.05
C GLU A 123 -5.94 12.09 -8.62
N LEU A 124 -4.64 11.81 -8.67
CA LEU A 124 -3.64 12.70 -9.24
C LEU A 124 -3.24 12.32 -10.67
N ALA A 125 -3.78 11.22 -11.18
CA ALA A 125 -3.46 10.71 -12.51
C ALA A 125 -3.79 11.73 -13.62
N SER A 126 -2.90 11.82 -14.62
CA SER A 126 -3.08 12.68 -15.80
C SER A 126 -3.94 12.05 -16.90
N SER A 127 -4.22 10.73 -16.79
CA SER A 127 -5.10 10.00 -17.71
C SER A 127 -5.77 8.83 -16.99
N GLU A 128 -6.83 8.28 -17.57
CA GLU A 128 -7.59 7.15 -17.01
C GLU A 128 -6.70 5.91 -16.81
N GLU A 129 -5.84 5.60 -17.76
CA GLU A 129 -4.92 4.45 -17.70
C GLU A 129 -3.97 4.53 -16.51
N ARG A 130 -3.56 5.73 -16.12
CA ARG A 130 -2.63 5.99 -15.01
C ARG A 130 -3.30 5.97 -13.63
N GLN A 131 -4.60 5.77 -13.55
CA GLN A 131 -5.28 5.69 -12.26
C GLN A 131 -4.87 4.46 -11.46
N GLU A 132 -4.64 3.32 -12.12
CA GLU A 132 -4.31 2.08 -11.45
C GLU A 132 -2.79 1.83 -11.38
N ARG A 133 -2.32 1.43 -10.21
CA ARG A 133 -0.90 1.08 -10.00
C ARG A 133 -0.44 -0.06 -10.92
N ALA A 134 -1.37 -0.95 -11.30
CA ALA A 134 -1.11 -2.07 -12.21
C ALA A 134 -0.51 -1.59 -13.54
N PHE A 135 -0.98 -0.46 -14.08
CA PHE A 135 -0.47 0.15 -15.31
C PHE A 135 1.05 0.40 -15.28
N PHE A 136 1.57 0.87 -14.13
CA PHE A 136 3.00 1.13 -13.97
C PHE A 136 3.80 -0.12 -13.64
N ARG A 137 3.16 -1.14 -13.02
CA ARG A 137 3.79 -2.37 -12.55
C ARG A 137 3.79 -3.50 -13.57
N GLU A 138 3.07 -3.36 -14.66
CA GLU A 138 3.00 -4.35 -15.74
C GLU A 138 4.40 -4.68 -16.27
N GLY A 139 4.77 -5.96 -16.23
CA GLY A 139 6.10 -6.45 -16.60
C GLY A 139 7.24 -5.99 -15.65
N GLY A 140 6.91 -5.39 -14.52
CA GLY A 140 7.83 -4.96 -13.46
C GLY A 140 8.76 -3.81 -13.87
N LEU A 141 9.81 -3.60 -13.06
CA LEU A 141 10.75 -2.49 -13.26
C LEU A 141 11.50 -2.55 -14.61
N THR A 142 11.69 -3.74 -15.16
CA THR A 142 12.34 -3.91 -16.47
C THR A 142 11.46 -3.37 -17.60
N ALA A 143 10.18 -3.71 -17.62
CA ALA A 143 9.24 -3.19 -18.61
C ALA A 143 8.99 -1.68 -18.43
N LEU A 144 8.88 -1.20 -17.20
CA LEU A 144 8.80 0.23 -16.91
C LEU A 144 9.98 0.99 -17.55
N ARG A 145 11.21 0.48 -17.35
CA ARG A 145 12.42 1.08 -17.94
C ARG A 145 12.40 1.09 -19.48
N GLN A 146 11.89 0.03 -20.08
CA GLN A 146 11.76 -0.05 -21.54
C GLN A 146 10.74 0.97 -22.07
N ARG A 147 9.57 1.06 -21.45
CA ARG A 147 8.51 2.02 -21.81
C ARG A 147 9.00 3.47 -21.69
N MET A 148 9.73 3.80 -20.61
CA MET A 148 10.31 5.13 -20.44
C MET A 148 11.37 5.45 -21.50
N LYS A 149 12.27 4.50 -21.80
CA LYS A 149 13.28 4.67 -22.87
C LYS A 149 12.67 4.82 -24.26
N ALA A 150 11.54 4.15 -24.52
CA ALA A 150 10.81 4.25 -25.80
C ALA A 150 10.00 5.57 -25.91
N GLY A 151 9.93 6.37 -24.84
CA GLY A 151 9.09 7.56 -24.80
C GLY A 151 7.59 7.29 -24.63
N GLU A 152 7.21 6.05 -24.35
CA GLU A 152 5.81 5.61 -24.18
C GLU A 152 5.26 6.04 -22.80
N LEU A 153 6.16 6.30 -21.83
CA LEU A 153 5.78 6.68 -20.48
C LEU A 153 6.77 7.70 -19.92
N ALA A 154 6.32 8.94 -19.78
CA ALA A 154 7.06 10.00 -19.11
C ALA A 154 6.68 10.11 -17.63
N PRO A 155 7.64 10.36 -16.71
CA PRO A 155 7.34 10.66 -15.32
C PRO A 155 6.68 12.04 -15.18
N ASP A 156 5.95 12.22 -14.09
CA ASP A 156 5.36 13.53 -13.76
C ASP A 156 6.41 14.46 -13.11
N MET A 157 7.41 13.88 -12.41
CA MET A 157 8.51 14.58 -11.76
C MET A 157 9.78 13.73 -11.78
N GLY A 158 10.94 14.40 -11.69
CA GLY A 158 12.23 13.73 -11.62
C GLY A 158 12.78 13.29 -12.99
N PRO A 159 13.79 12.40 -13.01
CA PRO A 159 14.47 11.97 -14.23
C PRO A 159 13.57 11.17 -15.19
N GLU A 160 13.89 11.23 -16.49
CA GLU A 160 13.15 10.50 -17.54
C GLU A 160 13.45 8.98 -17.61
N ILE A 161 14.34 8.47 -16.76
CA ILE A 161 14.68 7.05 -16.66
C ILE A 161 14.63 6.60 -15.19
N PRO A 162 14.23 5.36 -14.89
CA PRO A 162 14.25 4.83 -13.53
C PRO A 162 15.66 4.86 -12.93
N HIS A 163 15.72 5.22 -11.64
CA HIS A 163 16.95 5.16 -10.88
C HIS A 163 17.53 3.73 -10.89
N LEU A 164 18.86 3.60 -11.02
CA LEU A 164 19.50 2.31 -11.29
C LEU A 164 19.19 1.26 -10.20
N SER A 165 19.28 1.64 -8.93
CA SER A 165 19.01 0.78 -7.79
C SER A 165 17.64 1.05 -7.13
N ALA A 166 17.18 2.29 -7.08
CA ALA A 166 15.96 2.64 -6.36
C ALA A 166 14.68 2.57 -7.21
N GLY A 167 14.79 2.43 -8.55
CA GLY A 167 13.62 2.30 -9.42
C GLY A 167 12.83 3.61 -9.63
N ALA A 168 11.53 3.58 -9.35
CA ALA A 168 10.59 4.69 -9.50
C ALA A 168 9.57 4.70 -8.36
N THR A 169 8.97 5.85 -8.05
CA THR A 169 7.98 6.00 -6.97
C THR A 169 6.61 6.39 -7.50
N LEU A 170 5.55 5.78 -6.97
CA LEU A 170 4.16 6.14 -7.23
C LEU A 170 3.64 7.04 -6.11
N VAL A 171 3.07 8.20 -6.46
CA VAL A 171 2.53 9.17 -5.50
C VAL A 171 1.06 9.45 -5.79
N THR A 172 0.24 9.52 -4.75
CA THR A 172 -1.17 9.89 -4.86
C THR A 172 -1.67 10.64 -3.63
N ALA A 173 -2.86 11.20 -3.74
CA ALA A 173 -3.71 11.56 -2.61
C ALA A 173 -5.00 10.73 -2.68
N ARG A 174 -5.53 10.28 -1.54
CA ARG A 174 -6.72 9.43 -1.48
C ARG A 174 -7.42 9.51 -0.11
N PRO A 175 -8.69 9.11 0.00
CA PRO A 175 -9.32 8.84 1.29
C PRO A 175 -8.66 7.63 1.99
N PRO A 176 -8.99 7.34 3.26
CA PRO A 176 -8.61 6.10 3.92
C PRO A 176 -9.06 4.89 3.10
N LEU A 177 -8.19 3.88 3.01
CA LEU A 177 -8.56 2.56 2.49
C LEU A 177 -8.17 1.50 3.52
N ALA A 178 -8.76 0.32 3.44
CA ALA A 178 -8.31 -0.84 4.19
C ALA A 178 -7.47 -1.75 3.28
N ALA A 179 -6.19 -1.90 3.62
CA ALA A 179 -5.35 -2.97 3.07
C ALA A 179 -5.57 -4.21 3.94
N PHE A 180 -6.22 -5.21 3.38
CA PHE A 180 -6.79 -6.33 4.10
C PHE A 180 -6.53 -7.63 3.37
N ASN A 181 -5.90 -8.57 4.06
CA ASN A 181 -5.52 -9.87 3.52
C ASN A 181 -6.33 -10.97 4.19
N ILE A 182 -6.67 -12.01 3.44
CA ILE A 182 -7.35 -13.21 3.94
C ILE A 182 -6.54 -14.44 3.51
N GLU A 183 -6.08 -15.23 4.48
CA GLU A 183 -5.39 -16.48 4.23
C GLU A 183 -6.37 -17.63 4.06
N LEU A 184 -6.07 -18.49 3.09
CA LEU A 184 -6.84 -19.72 2.80
C LEU A 184 -6.04 -20.94 3.26
N ASP A 185 -6.76 -21.99 3.67
CA ASP A 185 -6.20 -23.28 4.10
C ASP A 185 -5.67 -24.15 2.95
N THR A 186 -5.27 -23.54 1.85
CA THR A 186 -4.72 -24.24 0.69
C THR A 186 -3.44 -23.55 0.19
N GLY A 187 -2.44 -24.34 -0.16
CA GLY A 187 -1.21 -23.86 -0.80
C GLY A 187 -1.34 -23.66 -2.31
N ASP A 188 -2.48 -23.99 -2.90
CA ASP A 188 -2.71 -23.79 -4.32
C ASP A 188 -2.96 -22.30 -4.62
N ALA A 189 -1.95 -21.62 -5.12
CA ALA A 189 -2.03 -20.23 -5.53
C ALA A 189 -3.11 -19.97 -6.59
N VAL A 190 -3.47 -20.96 -7.41
CA VAL A 190 -4.51 -20.81 -8.45
C VAL A 190 -5.88 -20.59 -7.80
N VAL A 191 -6.14 -21.26 -6.65
CA VAL A 191 -7.38 -21.03 -5.88
C VAL A 191 -7.45 -19.58 -5.42
N ALA A 192 -6.41 -19.06 -4.75
CA ALA A 192 -6.38 -17.67 -4.31
C ALA A 192 -6.50 -16.68 -5.48
N GLN A 193 -5.87 -16.97 -6.63
CA GLN A 193 -5.97 -16.13 -7.84
C GLN A 193 -7.39 -16.11 -8.40
N ARG A 194 -8.09 -17.24 -8.46
CA ARG A 194 -9.49 -17.32 -8.91
C ARG A 194 -10.43 -16.57 -7.96
N VAL A 195 -10.27 -16.77 -6.65
CA VAL A 195 -11.04 -16.06 -5.63
C VAL A 195 -10.77 -14.56 -5.74
N ALA A 196 -9.52 -14.12 -5.83
CA ALA A 196 -9.16 -12.72 -5.99
C ALA A 196 -9.73 -12.11 -7.28
N ALA A 197 -9.71 -12.86 -8.39
CA ALA A 197 -10.30 -12.41 -9.65
C ALA A 197 -11.80 -12.16 -9.57
N ALA A 198 -12.54 -12.97 -8.78
CA ALA A 198 -13.98 -12.87 -8.62
C ALA A 198 -14.41 -11.90 -7.51
N VAL A 199 -13.54 -11.63 -6.51
CA VAL A 199 -13.85 -10.70 -5.41
C VAL A 199 -13.55 -9.26 -5.76
N ARG A 200 -12.65 -8.99 -6.71
CA ARG A 200 -12.38 -7.61 -7.17
C ARG A 200 -13.57 -7.04 -7.97
N GLU A 201 -13.73 -5.73 -7.93
CA GLU A 201 -14.79 -5.01 -8.66
C GLU A 201 -14.88 -5.40 -10.14
N ALA A 202 -13.74 -5.45 -10.84
CA ALA A 202 -13.67 -5.86 -12.25
C ALA A 202 -14.10 -7.32 -12.51
N GLY A 203 -14.21 -8.15 -11.47
CA GLY A 203 -14.71 -9.53 -11.50
C GLY A 203 -16.16 -9.69 -11.03
N GLY A 204 -16.87 -8.59 -10.81
CA GLY A 204 -18.24 -8.59 -10.29
C GLY A 204 -18.34 -8.58 -8.76
N GLY A 205 -17.23 -8.35 -8.05
CA GLY A 205 -17.19 -8.16 -6.61
C GLY A 205 -17.67 -6.77 -6.18
N PRO A 206 -17.56 -6.46 -4.86
CA PRO A 206 -18.01 -5.18 -4.33
C PRO A 206 -17.25 -4.00 -4.94
N PRO A 207 -17.88 -2.81 -5.10
CA PRO A 207 -17.25 -1.65 -5.69
C PRO A 207 -16.03 -1.20 -4.87
N GLY A 208 -15.00 -0.69 -5.56
CA GLY A 208 -13.76 -0.23 -4.94
C GLY A 208 -12.86 -1.32 -4.38
N VAL A 209 -13.19 -2.60 -4.52
CA VAL A 209 -12.32 -3.70 -4.10
C VAL A 209 -11.33 -4.05 -5.21
N ARG A 210 -10.04 -4.00 -4.88
CA ARG A 210 -8.95 -4.53 -5.70
C ARG A 210 -8.37 -5.74 -5.01
N ALA A 211 -8.05 -6.80 -5.75
CA ALA A 211 -7.54 -8.04 -5.16
C ALA A 211 -6.51 -8.74 -6.06
N ILE A 212 -5.56 -9.39 -5.42
CA ILE A 212 -4.61 -10.34 -6.04
C ILE A 212 -4.52 -11.60 -5.19
N GLY A 213 -4.32 -12.76 -5.84
CA GLY A 213 -4.06 -14.01 -5.16
C GLY A 213 -2.57 -14.31 -5.14
N LEU A 214 -2.04 -14.66 -3.97
CA LEU A 214 -0.61 -14.90 -3.75
C LEU A 214 -0.39 -16.25 -3.07
N PRO A 215 0.68 -16.99 -3.43
CA PRO A 215 1.13 -18.11 -2.61
C PRO A 215 1.77 -17.59 -1.32
N LEU A 216 1.63 -18.32 -0.22
CA LEU A 216 2.37 -18.11 1.01
C LEU A 216 3.21 -19.34 1.35
N GLU A 217 4.23 -19.15 2.18
CA GLU A 217 4.97 -20.27 2.77
C GLU A 217 4.06 -21.11 3.68
N GLY A 218 4.45 -22.35 3.99
CA GLY A 218 3.71 -23.22 4.92
C GLY A 218 2.42 -23.82 4.36
N GLY A 219 2.23 -23.86 3.02
CA GLY A 219 1.08 -24.56 2.42
C GLY A 219 -0.22 -23.76 2.49
N ARG A 220 -0.14 -22.43 2.58
CA ARG A 220 -1.27 -21.50 2.53
C ARG A 220 -1.21 -20.64 1.26
N SER A 221 -2.29 -19.97 0.98
CA SER A 221 -2.37 -18.93 -0.04
C SER A 221 -3.16 -17.73 0.50
N GLN A 222 -3.04 -16.58 -0.15
CA GLN A 222 -3.60 -15.33 0.35
C GLN A 222 -4.40 -14.62 -0.74
N VAL A 223 -5.57 -14.14 -0.38
CA VAL A 223 -6.33 -13.13 -1.13
C VAL A 223 -5.99 -11.77 -0.51
N SER A 224 -5.06 -11.04 -1.15
CA SER A 224 -4.66 -9.70 -0.73
C SER A 224 -5.57 -8.68 -1.36
N THR A 225 -6.23 -7.85 -0.53
CA THR A 225 -7.21 -6.86 -0.99
C THR A 225 -6.85 -5.43 -0.58
N ASN A 226 -7.27 -4.46 -1.40
CA ASN A 226 -7.39 -3.07 -1.04
C ASN A 226 -8.86 -2.66 -1.20
N VAL A 227 -9.51 -2.29 -0.12
CA VAL A 227 -10.89 -1.79 -0.09
C VAL A 227 -10.83 -0.26 -0.09
N HIS A 228 -11.15 0.37 -1.22
CA HIS A 228 -10.98 1.82 -1.44
C HIS A 228 -11.99 2.67 -0.68
N ASP A 229 -13.19 2.14 -0.41
CA ASP A 229 -14.18 2.76 0.48
C ASP A 229 -14.60 1.74 1.54
N PRO A 230 -13.82 1.60 2.62
CA PRO A 230 -14.11 0.62 3.66
C PRO A 230 -15.29 1.01 4.57
N ILE A 231 -15.88 2.19 4.37
CA ILE A 231 -17.11 2.60 5.04
C ILE A 231 -18.32 2.07 4.27
N ALA A 232 -18.35 2.27 2.95
CA ALA A 232 -19.41 1.74 2.10
C ALA A 232 -19.32 0.22 1.92
N VAL A 233 -18.08 -0.33 1.91
CA VAL A 233 -17.79 -1.77 1.80
C VAL A 233 -17.02 -2.23 3.04
N PRO A 234 -17.68 -2.44 4.20
CA PRO A 234 -17.02 -2.95 5.40
C PRO A 234 -16.36 -4.31 5.18
N LEU A 235 -15.28 -4.60 5.89
CA LEU A 235 -14.46 -5.81 5.71
C LEU A 235 -15.27 -7.11 5.82
N ARG A 236 -16.36 -7.13 6.62
CA ARG A 236 -17.29 -8.28 6.70
C ARG A 236 -17.86 -8.69 5.34
N MET A 237 -18.09 -7.72 4.42
CA MET A 237 -18.60 -8.03 3.08
C MET A 237 -17.54 -8.71 2.22
N VAL A 238 -16.30 -8.28 2.34
CA VAL A 238 -15.16 -8.89 1.66
C VAL A 238 -14.93 -10.31 2.19
N VAL A 239 -14.96 -10.50 3.53
CA VAL A 239 -14.84 -11.83 4.16
C VAL A 239 -15.93 -12.75 3.67
N ALA A 240 -17.20 -12.32 3.71
CA ALA A 240 -18.33 -13.14 3.27
C ALA A 240 -18.15 -13.59 1.80
N ARG A 241 -17.77 -12.67 0.92
CA ARG A 241 -17.58 -12.99 -0.50
C ARG A 241 -16.37 -13.90 -0.74
N VAL A 242 -15.26 -13.68 -0.05
CA VAL A 242 -14.10 -14.60 -0.12
C VAL A 242 -14.46 -15.98 0.40
N THR A 243 -15.21 -16.07 1.50
CA THR A 243 -15.65 -17.35 2.08
C THR A 243 -16.50 -18.16 1.09
N GLU A 244 -17.49 -17.51 0.46
CA GLU A 244 -18.34 -18.14 -0.56
C GLU A 244 -17.50 -18.68 -1.73
N LEU A 245 -16.66 -17.81 -2.33
CA LEU A 245 -15.84 -18.17 -3.48
C LEU A 245 -14.76 -19.21 -3.18
N ALA A 246 -14.17 -19.18 -1.98
CA ALA A 246 -13.19 -20.17 -1.54
C ALA A 246 -13.85 -21.55 -1.36
N ALA A 247 -15.07 -21.59 -0.79
CA ALA A 247 -15.82 -22.82 -0.61
C ALA A 247 -16.13 -23.51 -1.95
N GLU A 248 -16.45 -22.75 -3.00
CA GLU A 248 -16.63 -23.28 -4.36
C GLU A 248 -15.35 -23.95 -4.91
N GLN A 249 -14.19 -23.57 -4.39
CA GLN A 249 -12.88 -24.13 -4.77
C GLN A 249 -12.36 -25.17 -3.76
N GLY A 250 -13.17 -25.57 -2.75
CA GLY A 250 -12.80 -26.54 -1.71
C GLY A 250 -11.83 -25.98 -0.67
N ALA A 251 -11.75 -24.67 -0.50
CA ALA A 251 -10.91 -23.98 0.46
C ALA A 251 -11.75 -23.10 1.41
N ARG A 252 -11.13 -22.63 2.49
CA ARG A 252 -11.78 -21.72 3.45
C ARG A 252 -10.81 -20.70 4.02
N PRO A 253 -11.29 -19.50 4.41
CA PRO A 253 -10.53 -18.56 5.23
C PRO A 253 -10.12 -19.17 6.57
N VAL A 254 -8.88 -18.90 7.00
CA VAL A 254 -8.34 -19.37 8.30
C VAL A 254 -7.85 -18.23 9.16
N GLU A 255 -7.40 -17.15 8.57
CA GLU A 255 -6.87 -15.98 9.26
C GLU A 255 -6.99 -14.74 8.37
N ALA A 256 -7.16 -13.59 8.98
CA ALA A 256 -7.10 -12.30 8.31
C ALA A 256 -5.91 -11.48 8.81
N GLU A 257 -5.55 -10.44 8.05
CA GLU A 257 -4.49 -9.49 8.39
C GLU A 257 -4.89 -8.09 7.94
N ILE A 258 -4.64 -7.10 8.79
CA ILE A 258 -4.75 -5.68 8.44
C ILE A 258 -3.34 -5.11 8.28
N VAL A 259 -3.06 -4.52 7.13
CA VAL A 259 -1.78 -3.90 6.84
C VAL A 259 -1.86 -2.40 7.13
N GLY A 260 -1.21 -1.97 8.22
CA GLY A 260 -1.27 -0.60 8.70
C GLY A 260 -2.55 -0.28 9.47
N LEU A 261 -3.08 0.93 9.31
CA LEU A 261 -4.26 1.39 10.04
C LEU A 261 -5.53 1.34 9.19
N VAL A 262 -6.66 1.11 9.86
CA VAL A 262 -7.99 1.01 9.25
C VAL A 262 -8.98 1.93 9.97
N PRO A 263 -9.96 2.54 9.26
CA PRO A 263 -11.05 3.26 9.92
C PRO A 263 -11.90 2.33 10.78
N ALA A 264 -12.36 2.79 11.94
CA ALA A 264 -13.22 1.98 12.84
C ALA A 264 -14.47 1.43 12.14
N ALA A 265 -15.08 2.20 11.24
CA ALA A 265 -16.26 1.81 10.47
C ALA A 265 -16.01 0.59 9.58
N ALA A 266 -14.79 0.37 9.09
CA ALA A 266 -14.43 -0.79 8.29
C ALA A 266 -14.60 -2.12 9.02
N LEU A 267 -14.47 -2.11 10.34
CA LEU A 267 -14.55 -3.29 11.22
C LEU A 267 -15.97 -3.59 11.69
N GLN A 268 -16.95 -2.78 11.32
CA GLN A 268 -18.33 -2.98 11.78
C GLN A 268 -18.88 -4.33 11.34
N GLY A 269 -19.27 -5.17 12.32
CA GLY A 269 -19.81 -6.49 12.08
C GLY A 269 -18.81 -7.52 11.54
N PHE A 270 -17.51 -7.31 11.76
CA PHE A 270 -16.47 -8.30 11.39
C PHE A 270 -16.75 -9.64 12.07
N PRO A 271 -16.64 -10.80 11.37
CA PRO A 271 -16.96 -12.11 11.91
C PRO A 271 -15.98 -12.49 13.04
N GLN A 272 -16.52 -12.98 14.15
CA GLN A 272 -15.73 -13.32 15.34
C GLN A 272 -14.96 -14.64 15.20
N ASP A 273 -15.36 -15.50 14.28
CA ASP A 273 -14.77 -16.81 13.99
C ASP A 273 -13.56 -16.73 13.02
N LEU A 274 -13.29 -15.57 12.43
CA LEU A 274 -12.10 -15.33 11.63
C LEU A 274 -11.12 -14.45 12.43
N PRO A 275 -10.03 -14.99 12.99
CA PRO A 275 -9.05 -14.18 13.72
C PRO A 275 -8.34 -13.20 12.78
N ILE A 276 -8.03 -12.01 13.31
CA ILE A 276 -7.14 -11.06 12.64
C ILE A 276 -5.79 -11.13 13.35
N ARG A 277 -4.74 -11.46 12.59
CA ARG A 277 -3.37 -11.60 13.10
C ARG A 277 -2.90 -10.32 13.80
N ASP A 278 -2.37 -10.48 15.01
CA ASP A 278 -1.76 -9.40 15.82
C ASP A 278 -2.61 -8.13 15.96
N PHE A 279 -3.94 -8.24 15.79
CA PHE A 279 -4.84 -7.09 15.80
C PHE A 279 -5.14 -6.61 17.22
N ASP A 280 -4.91 -5.32 17.41
CA ASP A 280 -5.29 -4.57 18.61
C ASP A 280 -5.98 -3.27 18.16
N PRO A 281 -7.26 -3.05 18.52
CA PRO A 281 -8.00 -1.85 18.11
C PRO A 281 -7.31 -0.53 18.52
N GLU A 282 -6.64 -0.48 19.68
CA GLU A 282 -5.93 0.71 20.14
C GLU A 282 -4.68 1.03 19.29
N ARG A 283 -4.17 0.03 18.58
CA ARG A 283 -2.98 0.17 17.73
C ARG A 283 -3.30 0.29 16.25
N HIS A 284 -4.39 -0.34 15.77
CA HIS A 284 -4.66 -0.48 14.34
C HIS A 284 -5.87 0.33 13.84
N VAL A 285 -6.61 1.00 14.75
CA VAL A 285 -7.74 1.87 14.35
C VAL A 285 -7.28 3.32 14.29
N ILE A 286 -7.51 3.96 13.12
CA ILE A 286 -7.07 5.35 12.82
C ILE A 286 -7.54 6.31 13.92
N GLU A 287 -8.82 6.30 14.25
CA GLU A 287 -9.43 7.22 15.21
C GLU A 287 -8.84 7.07 16.62
N ARG A 288 -8.47 5.83 17.00
CA ARG A 288 -7.82 5.55 18.29
C ARG A 288 -6.38 6.07 18.32
N ARG A 289 -5.66 5.90 17.20
CA ARG A 289 -4.26 6.36 17.08
C ARG A 289 -4.13 7.89 17.02
N LEU A 290 -5.10 8.58 16.45
CA LEU A 290 -5.10 10.04 16.36
C LEU A 290 -5.56 10.72 17.65
N SER A 291 -6.40 10.06 18.44
CA SER A 291 -6.90 10.55 19.72
C SER A 291 -6.56 9.55 20.83
N PRO A 292 -5.28 9.37 21.19
CA PRO A 292 -4.93 8.45 22.27
C PRO A 292 -5.63 8.90 23.54
N THR A 293 -6.39 7.99 24.14
CA THR A 293 -7.03 8.21 25.45
C THR A 293 -5.93 8.62 26.44
N ARG A 294 -6.10 9.78 27.07
CA ARG A 294 -5.19 10.31 28.09
C ARG A 294 -5.19 9.42 29.33
#